data_be8260add606abbb05f481420d51192c
#
_entry.id   be8260add606abbb05f481420d51192c
#
_cell.length_a   1.000
_cell.length_b   1.000
_cell.length_c   1.000
_cell.angle_alpha   90.00
_cell.angle_beta   90.00
_cell.angle_gamma   90.00
#
_symmetry.space_group_name_H-M   'P 1'
#
loop_
_entity.id
_entity.type
_entity.pdbx_description
1 polymer ?
#
loop_
_entity_poly.entity_id
_entity_poly.type
_entity_poly.pdbx_seq_one_letter_code
_entity_poly.pdbx_strand_id
1 'polypeptide(L)'
;MRKTLKVIGIAIAMILVICIVSNRKQILSYIPTDFSKVEMIYDNRNDDDMNVRYYYNHLSDNAKIAYTLIVPEVYKHTESIEIPTITDSEFTALNYAVSYDNPDLICYSAQCNIRTEGNKCYFEPTYTHSQQECNALSSQLNSQVNKVVNEASKLSSDYEKEKYVHDYICENCKYVLTDDLKSTAYDALVGGEAVCEGYARATQLLLNKLGVENFLVIGDAKNDDGEIEPHMWNIVKINGNNYHLDVTWDDNDQTDSPYIKTHLYFNLTTKQISENHFNIRPVNTDCTATEFNYARAEGLLFGNYGKTIKPAIEKGITDNFKNGKSYVEIFAVSEQSYKEIYKKLVDSDGISEIAIELRGKNGNMKFTQYQTFENKEMYYMQFVLS
;
A
#
# COMPACT_ATOMS: atom_id res chain seq x y z
N MET A 1 24.16 27.57 -1.42
CA MET A 1 24.77 26.53 -2.31
C MET A 1 23.74 25.39 -2.38
N ARG A 2 22.91 25.43 -3.41
CA ARG A 2 21.88 24.41 -3.66
C ARG A 2 22.59 23.13 -4.07
N LYS A 3 22.47 22.09 -3.25
CA LYS A 3 22.81 20.74 -3.68
C LYS A 3 21.67 20.25 -4.57
N THR A 4 21.90 20.31 -5.87
CA THR A 4 21.11 19.56 -6.84
C THR A 4 21.30 18.08 -6.52
N LEU A 5 20.38 17.49 -5.79
CA LEU A 5 20.28 16.03 -5.74
C LEU A 5 19.91 15.57 -7.15
N LYS A 6 20.86 14.92 -7.78
CA LYS A 6 20.57 14.13 -8.97
C LYS A 6 19.68 12.99 -8.50
N VAL A 7 18.38 13.09 -8.76
CA VAL A 7 17.45 11.96 -8.73
C VAL A 7 17.87 11.05 -9.89
N ILE A 8 18.91 10.26 -9.64
CA ILE A 8 19.36 9.27 -10.60
C ILE A 8 18.52 8.03 -10.35
N GLY A 9 17.54 7.82 -11.23
CA GLY A 9 17.20 6.49 -11.68
C GLY A 9 16.72 5.46 -10.66
N ILE A 10 16.19 5.84 -9.52
CA ILE A 10 15.65 4.92 -8.51
C ILE A 10 14.33 4.29 -9.00
N ALA A 11 13.60 5.00 -9.87
CA ALA A 11 12.50 4.45 -10.66
C ALA A 11 12.86 3.20 -11.49
N ILE A 12 14.12 2.93 -11.65
CA ILE A 12 14.63 1.86 -12.52
C ILE A 12 14.50 0.48 -11.86
N ALA A 13 14.48 0.39 -10.55
CA ALA A 13 14.32 -0.89 -9.87
C ALA A 13 12.91 -1.48 -10.06
N MET A 14 11.90 -0.65 -10.24
CA MET A 14 10.52 -1.08 -10.53
C MET A 14 10.28 -1.46 -12.00
N ILE A 15 11.13 -1.09 -12.95
CA ILE A 15 10.79 -1.17 -14.38
C ILE A 15 11.84 -1.88 -15.24
N LEU A 16 13.05 -2.10 -14.79
CA LEU A 16 14.07 -2.74 -15.61
C LEU A 16 14.19 -4.23 -15.31
N VAL A 17 13.25 -4.99 -15.85
CA VAL A 17 13.52 -6.39 -16.22
C VAL A 17 14.48 -6.34 -17.40
N ILE A 18 15.78 -6.41 -17.15
CA ILE A 18 16.76 -6.60 -18.21
C ILE A 18 16.79 -8.09 -18.53
N CYS A 19 15.99 -8.50 -19.52
CA CYS A 19 16.13 -9.80 -20.16
C CYS A 19 17.46 -9.86 -20.91
N ILE A 20 18.51 -10.41 -20.30
CA ILE A 20 19.70 -10.80 -21.04
C ILE A 20 19.43 -12.19 -21.58
N VAL A 21 18.88 -12.24 -22.80
CA VAL A 21 18.81 -13.49 -23.56
C VAL A 21 20.21 -13.78 -24.10
N SER A 22 20.99 -14.56 -23.36
CA SER A 22 22.30 -14.95 -23.82
C SER A 22 22.24 -16.08 -24.84
N ASN A 23 22.62 -15.71 -26.07
CA ASN A 23 23.07 -16.53 -27.18
C ASN A 23 22.49 -17.94 -27.38
N ARG A 24 21.64 -18.03 -28.39
CA ARG A 24 21.29 -19.27 -29.08
C ARG A 24 22.52 -19.85 -29.79
N LYS A 25 23.14 -20.87 -29.23
CA LYS A 25 23.89 -21.87 -29.99
C LYS A 25 24.07 -23.15 -29.20
N GLN A 26 23.35 -24.17 -29.52
CA GLN A 26 23.67 -25.54 -29.90
C GLN A 26 22.47 -26.46 -29.71
N ILE A 27 22.07 -27.06 -30.81
CA ILE A 27 21.03 -28.08 -30.85
C ILE A 27 21.62 -29.37 -30.33
N LEU A 28 21.26 -29.76 -29.11
CA LEU A 28 21.33 -31.13 -28.66
C LEU A 28 19.91 -31.52 -28.25
N SER A 29 19.45 -32.66 -28.77
CA SER A 29 18.13 -33.23 -28.55
C SER A 29 17.94 -33.58 -27.08
N TYR A 30 17.43 -32.63 -26.30
CA TYR A 30 16.95 -32.89 -24.96
C TYR A 30 15.47 -33.26 -25.03
N ILE A 31 15.06 -34.27 -24.26
CA ILE A 31 13.67 -34.60 -24.05
C ILE A 31 13.06 -33.44 -23.24
N PRO A 32 11.99 -32.76 -23.74
CA PRO A 32 11.37 -31.68 -22.98
C PRO A 32 10.86 -32.22 -21.64
N THR A 33 11.04 -31.45 -20.59
CA THR A 33 10.40 -31.75 -19.29
C THR A 33 8.89 -31.68 -19.50
N ASP A 34 8.16 -32.73 -19.08
CA ASP A 34 6.71 -32.80 -19.21
C ASP A 34 6.06 -32.00 -18.07
N PHE A 35 5.77 -30.74 -18.34
CA PHE A 35 5.09 -29.86 -17.39
C PHE A 35 3.58 -30.09 -17.31
N SER A 36 2.98 -30.95 -18.15
CA SER A 36 1.54 -31.24 -18.14
C SER A 36 1.05 -31.91 -16.85
N LYS A 37 1.98 -32.44 -16.05
CA LYS A 37 1.72 -33.11 -14.77
C LYS A 37 2.00 -32.21 -13.55
N VAL A 38 2.37 -30.97 -13.77
CA VAL A 38 2.49 -29.98 -12.67
C VAL A 38 1.08 -29.70 -12.19
N GLU A 39 0.65 -30.42 -11.17
CA GLU A 39 -0.53 -30.05 -10.40
C GLU A 39 -0.28 -28.64 -9.89
N MET A 40 -1.22 -27.74 -10.11
CA MET A 40 -1.13 -26.38 -9.58
C MET A 40 -1.25 -26.48 -8.05
N ILE A 41 -0.10 -26.63 -7.40
CA ILE A 41 0.09 -26.89 -5.96
C ILE A 41 -0.48 -25.76 -5.08
N TYR A 42 -1.03 -24.73 -5.72
CA TYR A 42 -1.52 -23.52 -5.05
C TYR A 42 -2.83 -23.70 -4.29
N ASP A 43 -3.60 -24.78 -4.52
CA ASP A 43 -4.80 -25.08 -3.76
C ASP A 43 -4.53 -25.63 -2.35
N ASN A 44 -3.27 -25.91 -1.99
CA ASN A 44 -2.90 -26.54 -0.72
C ASN A 44 -2.14 -25.65 0.27
N ARG A 45 -1.95 -24.36 0.02
CA ARG A 45 -1.68 -23.42 1.13
C ARG A 45 -3.00 -23.23 1.87
N ASN A 46 -2.97 -23.40 3.19
CA ASN A 46 -4.14 -23.29 4.07
C ASN A 46 -5.12 -22.24 3.58
N ASP A 47 -6.40 -22.56 3.55
CA ASP A 47 -7.50 -21.67 3.12
C ASP A 47 -7.51 -20.28 3.79
N ASP A 48 -6.73 -20.12 4.86
CA ASP A 48 -6.52 -18.83 5.56
C ASP A 48 -5.60 -17.84 4.82
N ASP A 49 -4.88 -18.26 3.78
CA ASP A 49 -4.04 -17.43 2.91
C ASP A 49 -4.68 -17.23 1.52
N MET A 50 -5.97 -17.00 1.46
CA MET A 50 -6.70 -16.62 0.24
C MET A 50 -6.25 -15.26 -0.27
N ASN A 51 -4.98 -15.18 -0.59
CA ASN A 51 -4.45 -14.04 -1.31
C ASN A 51 -5.11 -13.97 -2.66
N VAL A 52 -5.74 -12.87 -2.95
CA VAL A 52 -6.08 -12.54 -4.32
C VAL A 52 -4.78 -12.39 -5.06
N ARG A 53 -4.38 -13.45 -5.72
CA ARG A 53 -3.22 -13.44 -6.60
C ARG A 53 -3.62 -12.74 -7.89
N TYR A 54 -3.75 -11.44 -7.82
CA TYR A 54 -4.23 -10.64 -8.93
C TYR A 54 -3.36 -10.87 -10.17
N TYR A 55 -2.05 -10.75 -10.04
CA TYR A 55 -1.13 -10.87 -11.15
C TYR A 55 -1.06 -12.30 -11.69
N TYR A 56 -1.00 -13.31 -10.83
CA TYR A 56 -1.06 -14.72 -11.21
C TYR A 56 -2.31 -15.03 -12.03
N ASN A 57 -3.47 -14.54 -11.62
CA ASN A 57 -4.73 -14.82 -12.29
C ASN A 57 -4.76 -14.31 -13.73
N HIS A 58 -3.95 -13.30 -14.05
CA HIS A 58 -3.84 -12.72 -15.39
C HIS A 58 -2.68 -13.29 -16.23
N LEU A 59 -1.93 -14.27 -15.72
CA LEU A 59 -0.89 -14.97 -16.48
C LEU A 59 -1.47 -15.91 -17.54
N SER A 60 -0.68 -16.19 -18.59
CA SER A 60 -0.92 -17.30 -19.51
C SER A 60 -0.73 -18.64 -18.79
N ASP A 61 -1.23 -19.73 -19.39
CA ASP A 61 -1.12 -21.07 -18.78
C ASP A 61 0.35 -21.46 -18.54
N ASN A 62 1.26 -21.20 -19.49
CA ASN A 62 2.68 -21.50 -19.31
C ASN A 62 3.30 -20.65 -18.19
N ALA A 63 2.95 -19.38 -18.10
CA ALA A 63 3.44 -18.50 -17.04
C ALA A 63 2.85 -18.88 -15.66
N LYS A 64 1.62 -19.37 -15.59
CA LYS A 64 1.03 -19.93 -14.36
C LYS A 64 1.77 -21.19 -13.89
N ILE A 65 2.12 -22.09 -14.80
CA ILE A 65 2.95 -23.25 -14.48
C ILE A 65 4.31 -22.78 -13.97
N ALA A 66 4.95 -21.85 -14.66
CA ALA A 66 6.24 -21.29 -14.25
C ALA A 66 6.16 -20.65 -12.84
N TYR A 67 5.14 -19.84 -12.58
CA TYR A 67 4.91 -19.25 -11.26
C TYR A 67 4.79 -20.30 -10.15
N THR A 68 4.02 -21.37 -10.42
CA THR A 68 3.82 -22.48 -9.48
C THR A 68 5.13 -23.20 -9.14
N LEU A 69 6.03 -23.31 -10.10
CA LEU A 69 7.37 -23.90 -9.90
C LEU A 69 8.31 -22.93 -9.17
N ILE A 70 8.27 -21.64 -9.53
CA ILE A 70 9.21 -20.63 -9.05
C ILE A 70 8.98 -20.28 -7.59
N VAL A 71 7.74 -19.95 -7.20
CA VAL A 71 7.50 -19.34 -5.88
C VAL A 71 7.95 -20.24 -4.72
N PRO A 72 7.65 -21.54 -4.66
CA PRO A 72 8.15 -22.40 -3.59
C PRO A 72 9.68 -22.52 -3.55
N GLU A 73 10.33 -22.46 -4.72
CA GLU A 73 11.76 -22.58 -4.84
C GLU A 73 12.50 -21.28 -4.47
N VAL A 74 11.87 -20.11 -4.73
CA VAL A 74 12.40 -18.81 -4.27
C VAL A 74 12.45 -18.75 -2.74
N TYR A 75 11.45 -19.28 -2.04
CA TYR A 75 11.51 -19.38 -0.56
C TYR A 75 12.64 -20.30 -0.05
N LYS A 76 13.10 -21.23 -0.89
CA LYS A 76 14.23 -22.14 -0.56
C LYS A 76 15.58 -21.60 -1.02
N HIS A 77 15.62 -20.43 -1.64
CA HIS A 77 16.83 -19.84 -2.24
C HIS A 77 17.44 -20.70 -3.34
N THR A 78 16.64 -21.38 -4.14
CA THR A 78 17.10 -22.15 -5.30
C THR A 78 17.65 -21.19 -6.36
N GLU A 79 18.88 -21.44 -6.83
CA GLU A 79 19.59 -20.54 -7.75
C GLU A 79 19.11 -20.65 -9.19
N SER A 80 18.57 -21.80 -9.60
CA SER A 80 18.14 -22.04 -10.99
C SER A 80 16.97 -23.02 -11.02
N ILE A 81 15.86 -22.63 -11.60
CA ILE A 81 14.59 -23.34 -11.58
C ILE A 81 14.17 -23.61 -13.04
N GLU A 82 14.06 -24.88 -13.42
CA GLU A 82 13.58 -25.24 -14.76
C GLU A 82 12.08 -24.92 -14.89
N ILE A 83 11.73 -24.16 -15.94
CA ILE A 83 10.37 -23.70 -16.20
C ILE A 83 9.97 -23.98 -17.65
N PRO A 84 8.67 -23.97 -18.01
CA PRO A 84 8.23 -23.95 -19.41
C PRO A 84 8.86 -22.79 -20.18
N THR A 85 9.05 -22.99 -21.48
CA THR A 85 9.48 -21.89 -22.35
C THR A 85 8.39 -20.82 -22.39
N ILE A 86 8.76 -19.58 -22.09
CA ILE A 86 7.91 -18.41 -22.09
C ILE A 86 8.48 -17.30 -22.97
N THR A 87 7.65 -16.41 -23.44
CA THR A 87 8.03 -15.21 -24.20
C THR A 87 8.53 -14.10 -23.27
N ASP A 88 9.17 -13.06 -23.82
CA ASP A 88 9.64 -11.91 -23.03
C ASP A 88 8.49 -11.17 -22.34
N SER A 89 7.31 -11.08 -22.98
CA SER A 89 6.12 -10.48 -22.37
C SER A 89 5.56 -11.34 -21.24
N GLU A 90 5.54 -12.65 -21.39
CA GLU A 90 5.15 -13.58 -20.34
C GLU A 90 6.14 -13.56 -19.17
N PHE A 91 7.43 -13.43 -19.44
CA PHE A 91 8.43 -13.29 -18.40
C PHE A 91 8.23 -12.00 -17.58
N THR A 92 7.97 -10.89 -18.26
CA THR A 92 7.66 -9.62 -17.57
C THR A 92 6.44 -9.75 -16.66
N ALA A 93 5.35 -10.32 -17.17
CA ALA A 93 4.14 -10.55 -16.38
C ALA A 93 4.37 -11.52 -15.21
N LEU A 94 5.14 -12.59 -15.46
CA LEU A 94 5.52 -13.58 -14.45
C LEU A 94 6.32 -12.94 -13.30
N ASN A 95 7.31 -12.10 -13.64
CA ASN A 95 8.13 -11.43 -12.63
C ASN A 95 7.30 -10.48 -11.76
N TYR A 96 6.35 -9.76 -12.36
CA TYR A 96 5.38 -8.98 -11.58
C TYR A 96 4.55 -9.86 -10.65
N ALA A 97 4.04 -11.00 -11.15
CA ALA A 97 3.27 -11.92 -10.32
C ALA A 97 4.09 -12.46 -9.15
N VAL A 98 5.33 -12.94 -9.40
CA VAL A 98 6.22 -13.44 -8.33
C VAL A 98 6.48 -12.36 -7.29
N SER A 99 6.73 -11.11 -7.72
CA SER A 99 7.08 -10.02 -6.83
C SER A 99 5.88 -9.43 -6.08
N TYR A 100 4.75 -9.22 -6.78
CA TYR A 100 3.64 -8.41 -6.25
C TYR A 100 2.52 -9.24 -5.61
N ASP A 101 2.40 -10.52 -5.93
CA ASP A 101 1.46 -11.40 -5.22
C ASP A 101 2.06 -12.03 -3.96
N ASN A 102 3.36 -11.80 -3.66
CA ASN A 102 4.04 -12.37 -2.51
C ASN A 102 4.79 -11.29 -1.72
N PRO A 103 4.08 -10.44 -0.97
CA PRO A 103 4.68 -9.32 -0.23
C PRO A 103 5.66 -9.74 0.87
N ASP A 104 5.64 -11.01 1.27
CA ASP A 104 6.53 -11.62 2.25
C ASP A 104 7.84 -12.19 1.67
N LEU A 105 8.04 -12.11 0.34
CA LEU A 105 9.31 -12.44 -0.32
C LEU A 105 10.33 -11.31 -0.15
N ILE A 106 10.71 -11.01 1.08
CA ILE A 106 11.52 -9.83 1.46
C ILE A 106 12.97 -9.89 1.01
N CYS A 107 13.47 -11.06 0.64
CA CYS A 107 14.84 -11.23 0.15
C CYS A 107 14.93 -11.51 -1.35
N TYR A 108 13.80 -11.57 -2.05
CA TYR A 108 13.77 -11.72 -3.49
C TYR A 108 13.95 -10.34 -4.15
N SER A 109 14.92 -10.26 -5.03
CA SER A 109 15.09 -9.10 -5.90
C SER A 109 14.27 -9.29 -7.19
N ALA A 110 13.54 -8.25 -7.61
CA ALA A 110 12.87 -8.25 -8.90
C ALA A 110 13.87 -8.32 -10.09
N GLN A 111 15.17 -8.19 -9.82
CA GLN A 111 16.24 -8.46 -10.78
C GLN A 111 16.45 -9.96 -10.85
N CYS A 112 15.96 -10.58 -11.92
CA CYS A 112 16.11 -12.00 -12.18
C CYS A 112 16.47 -12.21 -13.65
N ASN A 113 16.98 -13.40 -14.00
CA ASN A 113 17.39 -13.74 -15.34
C ASN A 113 16.61 -14.94 -15.86
N ILE A 114 16.53 -15.04 -17.18
CA ILE A 114 16.12 -16.25 -17.90
C ILE A 114 17.34 -16.77 -18.66
N ARG A 115 17.69 -18.03 -18.41
CA ARG A 115 18.71 -18.75 -19.16
C ARG A 115 18.08 -19.84 -20.00
N THR A 116 18.46 -19.89 -21.27
CA THR A 116 18.03 -20.95 -22.20
C THR A 116 19.20 -21.86 -22.51
N GLU A 117 19.02 -23.17 -22.36
CA GLU A 117 20.00 -24.19 -22.65
C GLU A 117 19.35 -25.30 -23.48
N GLY A 118 19.66 -25.34 -24.76
CA GLY A 118 18.95 -26.19 -25.71
C GLY A 118 17.48 -25.81 -25.83
N ASN A 119 16.59 -26.74 -25.51
CA ASN A 119 15.14 -26.53 -25.42
C ASN A 119 14.63 -26.34 -24.00
N LYS A 120 15.52 -26.18 -23.02
CA LYS A 120 15.18 -25.93 -21.62
C LYS A 120 15.30 -24.45 -21.29
N CYS A 121 14.39 -23.99 -20.44
CA CYS A 121 14.33 -22.64 -19.93
C CYS A 121 14.49 -22.66 -18.41
N TYR A 122 15.31 -21.78 -17.88
CA TYR A 122 15.60 -21.70 -16.46
C TYR A 122 15.35 -20.27 -15.96
N PHE A 123 14.63 -20.15 -14.87
CA PHE A 123 14.50 -18.92 -14.11
C PHE A 123 15.61 -18.86 -13.06
N GLU A 124 16.36 -17.78 -13.03
CA GLU A 124 17.47 -17.55 -12.12
C GLU A 124 17.16 -16.35 -11.23
N PRO A 125 16.60 -16.57 -10.01
CA PRO A 125 16.29 -15.50 -9.06
C PRO A 125 17.55 -14.87 -8.50
N THR A 126 17.46 -13.62 -8.09
CA THR A 126 18.50 -12.93 -7.35
C THR A 126 18.02 -12.70 -5.92
N TYR A 127 18.89 -12.91 -4.95
CA TYR A 127 18.60 -12.74 -3.53
C TYR A 127 19.46 -11.64 -2.93
N THR A 128 18.87 -10.82 -2.07
CA THR A 128 19.56 -9.71 -1.39
C THR A 128 20.37 -10.16 -0.17
N HIS A 129 20.01 -11.30 0.39
CA HIS A 129 20.61 -11.87 1.59
C HIS A 129 20.84 -13.38 1.42
N SER A 130 21.64 -13.99 2.29
CA SER A 130 21.74 -15.44 2.37
C SER A 130 20.44 -16.06 2.91
N GLN A 131 20.21 -17.33 2.63
CA GLN A 131 19.02 -18.03 3.13
C GLN A 131 18.91 -17.99 4.67
N GLN A 132 20.03 -18.08 5.38
CA GLN A 132 20.03 -18.03 6.85
C GLN A 132 19.59 -16.65 7.35
N GLU A 133 20.09 -15.57 6.76
CA GLU A 133 19.69 -14.20 7.07
C GLU A 133 18.21 -13.99 6.76
N CYS A 134 17.76 -14.44 5.59
CA CYS A 134 16.35 -14.35 5.21
C CYS A 134 15.40 -15.07 6.17
N ASN A 135 15.79 -16.25 6.62
CA ASN A 135 14.99 -16.98 7.61
C ASN A 135 14.87 -16.20 8.93
N ALA A 136 15.94 -15.51 9.35
CA ALA A 136 15.91 -14.67 10.54
C ALA A 136 15.03 -13.43 10.36
N LEU A 137 15.16 -12.71 9.23
CA LEU A 137 14.34 -11.56 8.89
C LEU A 137 12.85 -11.93 8.76
N SER A 138 12.55 -13.04 8.07
CA SER A 138 11.18 -13.54 7.91
C SER A 138 10.56 -13.94 9.27
N SER A 139 11.34 -14.48 10.18
CA SER A 139 10.86 -14.79 11.54
C SER A 139 10.48 -13.53 12.31
N GLN A 140 11.27 -12.46 12.21
CA GLN A 140 10.96 -11.17 12.83
C GLN A 140 9.71 -10.54 12.20
N LEU A 141 9.63 -10.54 10.86
CA LEU A 141 8.46 -10.05 10.13
C LEU A 141 7.19 -10.79 10.57
N ASN A 142 7.22 -12.13 10.57
CA ASN A 142 6.07 -12.94 10.99
C ASN A 142 5.66 -12.66 12.45
N SER A 143 6.61 -12.45 13.33
CA SER A 143 6.32 -12.07 14.73
C SER A 143 5.58 -10.75 14.81
N GLN A 144 6.00 -9.75 14.02
CA GLN A 144 5.36 -8.43 13.99
C GLN A 144 3.99 -8.47 13.32
N VAL A 145 3.89 -9.14 12.18
CA VAL A 145 2.61 -9.37 11.47
C VAL A 145 1.60 -10.02 12.40
N ASN A 146 1.97 -11.09 13.11
CA ASN A 146 1.07 -11.79 14.02
C ASN A 146 0.56 -10.88 15.16
N LYS A 147 1.36 -9.95 15.68
CA LYS A 147 0.90 -8.99 16.69
C LYS A 147 -0.20 -8.08 16.14
N VAL A 148 0.02 -7.52 14.95
CA VAL A 148 -0.93 -6.61 14.30
C VAL A 148 -2.21 -7.34 13.94
N VAL A 149 -2.08 -8.51 13.29
CA VAL A 149 -3.22 -9.33 12.87
C VAL A 149 -4.05 -9.80 14.06
N ASN A 150 -3.43 -10.18 15.17
CA ASN A 150 -4.15 -10.60 16.38
C ASN A 150 -5.04 -9.47 16.96
N GLU A 151 -4.64 -8.22 16.84
CA GLU A 151 -5.48 -7.10 17.28
C GLU A 151 -6.56 -6.78 16.23
N ALA A 152 -6.19 -6.67 14.96
CA ALA A 152 -7.12 -6.35 13.88
C ALA A 152 -8.19 -7.42 13.65
N SER A 153 -7.89 -8.71 13.90
CA SER A 153 -8.85 -9.81 13.76
C SER A 153 -10.02 -9.76 14.76
N LYS A 154 -9.92 -8.94 15.80
CA LYS A 154 -11.03 -8.69 16.76
C LYS A 154 -12.09 -7.75 16.19
N LEU A 155 -11.78 -7.05 15.11
CA LEU A 155 -12.69 -6.11 14.44
C LEU A 155 -13.66 -6.88 13.56
N SER A 156 -14.87 -6.32 13.41
CA SER A 156 -16.01 -7.06 12.87
C SER A 156 -16.17 -6.96 11.36
N SER A 157 -15.63 -5.92 10.75
CA SER A 157 -15.77 -5.66 9.30
C SER A 157 -14.42 -5.50 8.61
N ASP A 158 -14.39 -5.75 7.31
CA ASP A 158 -13.20 -5.58 6.49
C ASP A 158 -12.77 -4.10 6.44
N TYR A 159 -13.72 -3.17 6.43
CA TYR A 159 -13.43 -1.74 6.54
C TYR A 159 -12.72 -1.37 7.86
N GLU A 160 -13.17 -1.90 8.99
CA GLU A 160 -12.52 -1.64 10.28
C GLU A 160 -11.11 -2.25 10.33
N LYS A 161 -10.91 -3.45 9.76
CA LYS A 161 -9.60 -4.09 9.64
C LYS A 161 -8.67 -3.28 8.75
N GLU A 162 -9.16 -2.84 7.59
CA GLU A 162 -8.44 -1.98 6.65
C GLU A 162 -7.99 -0.69 7.33
N LYS A 163 -8.91 0.01 7.99
CA LYS A 163 -8.62 1.24 8.72
C LYS A 163 -7.57 1.03 9.82
N TYR A 164 -7.68 -0.07 10.56
CA TYR A 164 -6.69 -0.42 11.58
C TYR A 164 -5.30 -0.63 10.98
N VAL A 165 -5.20 -1.35 9.85
CA VAL A 165 -3.93 -1.59 9.15
C VAL A 165 -3.34 -0.27 8.64
N HIS A 166 -4.15 0.57 8.00
CA HIS A 166 -3.75 1.90 7.55
C HIS A 166 -3.20 2.73 8.70
N ASP A 167 -3.98 2.92 9.77
CA ASP A 167 -3.60 3.70 10.93
C ASP A 167 -2.33 3.15 11.59
N TYR A 168 -2.22 1.81 11.68
CA TYR A 168 -1.05 1.16 12.25
C TYR A 168 0.23 1.46 11.46
N ILE A 169 0.19 1.36 10.14
CA ILE A 169 1.36 1.61 9.28
C ILE A 169 1.77 3.08 9.39
N CYS A 170 0.84 4.02 9.21
CA CYS A 170 1.10 5.44 9.40
C CYS A 170 1.64 5.77 10.81
N GLU A 171 1.35 4.99 11.85
CA GLU A 171 1.84 5.20 13.23
C GLU A 171 3.23 4.64 13.48
N ASN A 172 3.64 3.66 12.73
CA ASN A 172 4.82 2.87 13.05
C ASN A 172 5.86 2.84 11.93
N CYS A 173 5.60 3.50 10.81
CA CYS A 173 6.53 3.64 9.70
C CYS A 173 6.76 5.12 9.39
N LYS A 174 7.94 5.45 8.88
CA LYS A 174 8.30 6.77 8.37
C LYS A 174 8.74 6.68 6.94
N TYR A 175 8.30 7.63 6.11
CA TYR A 175 8.78 7.71 4.74
C TYR A 175 10.21 8.21 4.68
N VAL A 176 11.12 7.41 4.10
CA VAL A 176 12.54 7.76 3.96
C VAL A 176 13.05 7.43 2.58
N LEU A 177 13.79 8.36 1.97
CA LEU A 177 14.56 8.13 0.75
C LEU A 177 16.03 8.02 1.13
N THR A 178 16.58 6.81 1.06
CA THR A 178 18.00 6.51 1.30
C THR A 178 18.60 5.79 0.10
N ASP A 179 19.92 5.74 0.01
CA ASP A 179 20.63 5.00 -1.05
C ASP A 179 20.33 3.50 -0.99
N ASP A 180 20.03 2.99 0.20
CA ASP A 180 19.55 1.63 0.43
C ASP A 180 18.01 1.68 0.46
N LEU A 181 17.41 1.30 -0.66
CA LEU A 181 15.96 1.35 -0.85
C LEU A 181 15.24 0.42 0.14
N LYS A 182 14.54 1.02 1.07
CA LYS A 182 13.68 0.31 2.03
C LYS A 182 12.32 0.02 1.40
N SER A 183 12.26 -1.02 0.57
CA SER A 183 11.11 -1.31 -0.30
C SER A 183 10.32 -2.56 0.09
N THR A 184 10.67 -3.22 1.21
CA THR A 184 10.04 -4.47 1.63
C THR A 184 9.01 -4.25 2.75
N ALA A 185 8.11 -5.23 2.92
CA ALA A 185 7.22 -5.24 4.08
C ALA A 185 7.99 -5.33 5.42
N TYR A 186 9.21 -5.91 5.42
CA TYR A 186 10.07 -5.93 6.59
C TYR A 186 10.54 -4.52 6.97
N ASP A 187 10.97 -3.75 6.00
CA ASP A 187 11.45 -2.38 6.23
C ASP A 187 10.35 -1.53 6.90
N ALA A 188 9.12 -1.61 6.40
CA ALA A 188 7.99 -0.87 6.96
C ALA A 188 7.57 -1.40 8.34
N LEU A 189 7.39 -2.72 8.52
CA LEU A 189 6.75 -3.28 9.72
C LEU A 189 7.73 -3.56 10.86
N VAL A 190 8.99 -3.82 10.57
CA VAL A 190 10.03 -4.14 11.56
C VAL A 190 11.08 -3.03 11.62
N GLY A 191 11.52 -2.54 10.46
CA GLY A 191 12.47 -1.43 10.35
C GLY A 191 11.88 -0.08 10.76
N GLY A 192 10.58 0.12 10.56
CA GLY A 192 9.89 1.37 10.86
C GLY A 192 10.20 2.51 9.89
N GLU A 193 10.80 2.21 8.75
CA GLU A 193 11.17 3.18 7.72
C GLU A 193 11.06 2.53 6.34
N ALA A 194 10.36 3.18 5.39
CA ALA A 194 10.19 2.62 4.05
C ALA A 194 9.96 3.70 2.98
N VAL A 195 10.03 3.30 1.71
CA VAL A 195 9.49 4.03 0.56
C VAL A 195 8.09 3.51 0.22
N CYS A 196 7.40 4.10 -0.75
CA CYS A 196 6.03 3.75 -1.15
C CYS A 196 5.82 2.23 -1.37
N GLU A 197 6.77 1.54 -2.00
CA GLU A 197 6.71 0.10 -2.21
C GLU A 197 6.66 -0.67 -0.88
N GLY A 198 7.44 -0.28 0.12
CA GLY A 198 7.42 -0.91 1.45
C GLY A 198 6.09 -0.71 2.19
N TYR A 199 5.52 0.50 2.12
CA TYR A 199 4.17 0.80 2.63
C TYR A 199 3.10 -0.08 1.96
N ALA A 200 3.11 -0.13 0.63
CA ALA A 200 2.12 -0.89 -0.13
C ALA A 200 2.23 -2.41 0.12
N ARG A 201 3.47 -2.95 0.22
CA ARG A 201 3.71 -4.35 0.54
C ARG A 201 3.32 -4.69 1.99
N ALA A 202 3.59 -3.81 2.94
CA ALA A 202 3.17 -3.98 4.33
C ALA A 202 1.64 -4.00 4.45
N THR A 203 0.96 -3.08 3.78
CA THR A 203 -0.50 -3.02 3.68
C THR A 203 -1.05 -4.32 3.11
N GLN A 204 -0.52 -4.75 1.96
CA GLN A 204 -0.94 -5.99 1.31
C GLN A 204 -0.76 -7.20 2.23
N LEU A 205 0.40 -7.33 2.87
CA LEU A 205 0.70 -8.46 3.74
C LEU A 205 -0.27 -8.57 4.91
N LEU A 206 -0.52 -7.44 5.59
CA LEU A 206 -1.43 -7.41 6.74
C LEU A 206 -2.88 -7.68 6.33
N LEU A 207 -3.36 -7.04 5.26
CA LEU A 207 -4.71 -7.24 4.76
C LEU A 207 -4.94 -8.68 4.26
N ASN A 208 -3.95 -9.26 3.58
CA ASN A 208 -4.00 -10.67 3.17
C ASN A 208 -4.16 -11.61 4.37
N LYS A 209 -3.40 -11.38 5.45
CA LYS A 209 -3.51 -12.19 6.68
C LYS A 209 -4.83 -12.00 7.41
N LEU A 210 -5.53 -10.90 7.18
CA LEU A 210 -6.85 -10.60 7.72
C LEU A 210 -8.00 -11.07 6.81
N GLY A 211 -7.69 -11.67 5.65
CA GLY A 211 -8.67 -12.12 4.66
C GLY A 211 -9.33 -10.99 3.87
N VAL A 212 -8.74 -9.79 3.85
CA VAL A 212 -9.22 -8.64 3.08
C VAL A 212 -8.57 -8.64 1.70
N GLU A 213 -9.39 -8.81 0.66
CA GLU A 213 -8.95 -8.88 -0.73
C GLU A 213 -8.29 -7.57 -1.17
N ASN A 214 -7.04 -7.63 -1.61
CA ASN A 214 -6.30 -6.47 -2.09
C ASN A 214 -5.14 -6.86 -3.01
N PHE A 215 -4.60 -5.89 -3.76
CA PHE A 215 -3.43 -6.09 -4.60
C PHE A 215 -2.67 -4.78 -4.80
N LEU A 216 -1.39 -4.90 -5.17
CA LEU A 216 -0.52 -3.77 -5.45
C LEU A 216 -0.87 -3.11 -6.78
N VAL A 217 -0.72 -1.81 -6.83
CA VAL A 217 -0.88 -0.98 -8.03
C VAL A 217 0.38 -0.13 -8.20
N ILE A 218 0.83 -0.01 -9.44
CA ILE A 218 1.94 0.86 -9.82
C ILE A 218 1.46 1.95 -10.76
N GLY A 219 2.06 3.11 -10.68
CA GLY A 219 1.77 4.25 -11.55
C GLY A 219 2.78 5.36 -11.34
N ASP A 220 2.38 6.55 -11.70
CA ASP A 220 3.11 7.77 -11.43
C ASP A 220 2.25 8.65 -10.52
N ALA A 221 2.88 9.38 -9.63
CA ALA A 221 2.21 10.37 -8.78
C ALA A 221 2.90 11.74 -8.92
N LYS A 222 2.09 12.79 -8.82
CA LYS A 222 2.56 14.17 -8.87
C LYS A 222 2.50 14.76 -7.48
N ASN A 223 3.66 15.04 -6.89
CA ASN A 223 3.78 15.65 -5.58
C ASN A 223 3.39 17.15 -5.58
N ASP A 224 3.36 17.77 -4.40
CA ASP A 224 2.98 19.18 -4.21
C ASP A 224 3.93 20.17 -4.92
N ASP A 225 5.18 19.78 -5.14
CA ASP A 225 6.16 20.56 -5.92
C ASP A 225 5.95 20.45 -7.44
N GLY A 226 5.02 19.60 -7.87
CA GLY A 226 4.68 19.35 -9.26
C GLY A 226 5.61 18.35 -9.95
N GLU A 227 6.49 17.69 -9.22
CA GLU A 227 7.37 16.63 -9.73
C GLU A 227 6.59 15.32 -9.89
N ILE A 228 6.92 14.58 -10.95
CA ILE A 228 6.30 13.31 -11.28
C ILE A 228 7.26 12.20 -10.89
N GLU A 229 6.80 11.28 -10.04
CA GLU A 229 7.60 10.18 -9.54
C GLU A 229 6.84 8.85 -9.70
N PRO A 230 7.55 7.75 -10.00
CA PRO A 230 6.96 6.42 -9.92
C PRO A 230 6.44 6.16 -8.52
N HIS A 231 5.26 5.57 -8.44
CA HIS A 231 4.58 5.35 -7.18
C HIS A 231 3.90 3.99 -7.11
N MET A 232 3.70 3.49 -5.89
CA MET A 232 3.04 2.22 -5.61
C MET A 232 2.08 2.37 -4.44
N TRP A 233 0.87 1.81 -4.61
CA TRP A 233 -0.19 1.80 -3.61
C TRP A 233 -1.04 0.53 -3.73
N ASN A 234 -2.18 0.47 -3.07
CA ASN A 234 -3.05 -0.70 -3.09
C ASN A 234 -4.41 -0.39 -3.72
N ILE A 235 -5.04 -1.41 -4.31
CA ILE A 235 -6.49 -1.49 -4.46
C ILE A 235 -6.98 -2.51 -3.46
N VAL A 236 -7.99 -2.11 -2.68
CA VAL A 236 -8.62 -2.93 -1.64
C VAL A 236 -10.08 -3.17 -2.02
N LYS A 237 -10.59 -4.36 -1.73
CA LYS A 237 -11.97 -4.73 -2.02
C LYS A 237 -12.79 -4.85 -0.73
N ILE A 238 -13.72 -3.93 -0.56
CA ILE A 238 -14.63 -3.90 0.59
C ILE A 238 -16.05 -4.11 0.10
N ASN A 239 -16.75 -5.09 0.69
CA ASN A 239 -18.11 -5.47 0.30
C ASN A 239 -18.30 -5.67 -1.22
N GLY A 240 -17.31 -6.28 -1.87
CA GLY A 240 -17.34 -6.58 -3.30
C GLY A 240 -16.99 -5.41 -4.23
N ASN A 241 -16.70 -4.22 -3.71
CA ASN A 241 -16.30 -3.03 -4.48
C ASN A 241 -14.82 -2.72 -4.26
N ASN A 242 -14.15 -2.29 -5.34
CA ASN A 242 -12.75 -1.91 -5.30
C ASN A 242 -12.59 -0.41 -4.95
N TYR A 243 -11.53 -0.11 -4.19
CA TYR A 243 -11.15 1.24 -3.77
C TYR A 243 -9.64 1.41 -3.87
N HIS A 244 -9.16 2.59 -4.21
CA HIS A 244 -7.75 2.93 -4.08
C HIS A 244 -7.43 3.31 -2.63
N LEU A 245 -6.36 2.73 -2.09
CA LEU A 245 -5.83 3.01 -0.77
C LEU A 245 -4.34 3.34 -0.88
N ASP A 246 -3.96 4.57 -0.57
CA ASP A 246 -2.56 4.99 -0.57
C ASP A 246 -2.11 5.42 0.83
N VAL A 247 -1.58 4.47 1.57
CA VAL A 247 -1.10 4.68 2.95
C VAL A 247 0.14 5.58 2.99
N THR A 248 0.93 5.60 1.91
CA THR A 248 2.12 6.45 1.84
C THR A 248 1.77 7.93 1.84
N TRP A 249 0.76 8.31 1.06
CA TRP A 249 0.33 9.71 0.94
C TRP A 249 -0.56 10.17 2.09
N ASP A 250 -1.10 9.23 2.87
CA ASP A 250 -1.80 9.51 4.12
C ASP A 250 -0.84 9.62 5.33
N ASP A 251 0.40 9.13 5.20
CA ASP A 251 1.47 9.31 6.19
C ASP A 251 2.25 10.61 5.93
N ASN A 252 1.85 11.67 6.60
CA ASN A 252 2.37 13.01 6.37
C ASN A 252 3.52 13.39 7.34
N ASP A 253 4.40 12.45 7.63
CA ASP A 253 5.55 12.61 8.54
C ASP A 253 6.63 13.61 8.03
N GLN A 254 6.42 14.21 6.84
CA GLN A 254 7.36 15.17 6.22
C GLN A 254 7.31 16.57 6.83
N THR A 255 6.37 16.83 7.74
CA THR A 255 6.33 18.09 8.47
C THR A 255 6.92 17.89 9.86
N ASP A 256 7.72 18.86 10.36
CA ASP A 256 8.23 18.95 11.74
C ASP A 256 7.09 19.03 12.80
N SER A 257 5.87 18.76 12.41
CA SER A 257 4.69 18.76 13.25
C SER A 257 4.40 17.34 13.76
N PRO A 258 4.19 17.16 15.05
CA PRO A 258 3.86 15.85 15.58
C PRO A 258 2.48 15.41 15.05
N TYR A 259 2.52 14.45 14.11
CA TYR A 259 1.40 13.58 13.75
C TYR A 259 0.22 14.22 13.01
N ILE A 260 0.38 14.36 11.70
CA ILE A 260 -0.77 14.54 10.85
C ILE A 260 -0.88 13.32 9.95
N LYS A 261 -1.51 12.29 10.49
CA LYS A 261 -2.06 11.24 9.67
C LYS A 261 -3.32 11.76 9.05
N THR A 262 -3.48 11.50 7.79
CA THR A 262 -4.69 11.83 7.07
C THR A 262 -5.38 10.56 6.60
N HIS A 263 -6.61 10.71 6.13
CA HIS A 263 -7.34 9.68 5.41
C HIS A 263 -7.81 10.26 4.06
N LEU A 264 -6.98 11.14 3.50
CA LEU A 264 -7.25 11.78 2.22
C LEU A 264 -7.26 10.78 1.06
N TYR A 265 -6.37 9.80 1.14
CA TYR A 265 -6.18 8.77 0.12
C TYR A 265 -6.77 7.41 0.52
N PHE A 266 -7.70 7.44 1.49
CA PHE A 266 -8.37 6.23 1.99
C PHE A 266 -9.65 5.94 1.21
N ASN A 267 -9.66 4.83 0.49
CA ASN A 267 -10.80 4.32 -0.28
C ASN A 267 -11.35 5.30 -1.33
N LEU A 268 -10.45 5.77 -2.18
CA LEU A 268 -10.78 6.67 -3.27
C LEU A 268 -11.32 5.91 -4.50
N THR A 269 -12.14 6.61 -5.28
CA THR A 269 -12.49 6.18 -6.65
C THR A 269 -11.32 6.43 -7.59
N THR A 270 -11.28 5.71 -8.74
CA THR A 270 -10.30 5.98 -9.80
C THR A 270 -10.35 7.44 -10.26
N LYS A 271 -11.54 8.06 -10.31
CA LYS A 271 -11.66 9.46 -10.66
C LYS A 271 -10.97 10.38 -9.64
N GLN A 272 -11.12 10.12 -8.35
CA GLN A 272 -10.51 10.94 -7.29
C GLN A 272 -8.99 10.79 -7.25
N ILE A 273 -8.48 9.55 -7.28
CA ILE A 273 -7.03 9.32 -7.24
C ILE A 273 -6.34 9.88 -8.49
N SER A 274 -7.01 9.88 -9.65
CA SER A 274 -6.45 10.35 -10.93
C SER A 274 -6.23 11.87 -11.00
N GLU A 275 -6.55 12.64 -9.98
CA GLU A 275 -6.21 14.05 -9.92
C GLU A 275 -4.70 14.28 -9.81
N ASN A 276 -4.01 13.36 -9.16
CA ASN A 276 -2.55 13.41 -8.99
C ASN A 276 -1.83 12.07 -9.19
N HIS A 277 -2.56 10.97 -9.42
CA HIS A 277 -1.99 9.65 -9.77
C HIS A 277 -2.43 9.27 -11.19
N PHE A 278 -1.49 8.81 -12.01
CA PHE A 278 -1.74 8.49 -13.41
C PHE A 278 -0.87 7.33 -13.88
N ASN A 279 -1.05 6.93 -15.15
CA ASN A 279 -0.39 5.73 -15.71
C ASN A 279 -0.63 4.47 -14.87
N ILE A 280 -1.82 4.37 -14.27
CA ILE A 280 -2.18 3.31 -13.31
C ILE A 280 -2.15 1.95 -13.99
N ARG A 281 -1.46 1.00 -13.42
CA ARG A 281 -1.36 -0.38 -13.87
C ARG A 281 -1.60 -1.33 -12.69
N PRO A 282 -2.37 -2.39 -12.87
CA PRO A 282 -3.03 -2.83 -14.11
C PRO A 282 -4.21 -1.94 -14.55
N VAL A 283 -4.44 -1.85 -15.85
CA VAL A 283 -5.28 -0.83 -16.51
C VAL A 283 -6.79 -1.02 -16.29
N ASN A 284 -7.27 -2.17 -15.86
CA ASN A 284 -8.69 -2.52 -15.94
C ASN A 284 -9.40 -2.62 -14.58
N THR A 285 -8.96 -1.86 -13.60
CA THR A 285 -9.56 -1.92 -12.27
C THR A 285 -10.18 -0.58 -11.89
N ASP A 286 -11.39 -0.31 -12.42
CA ASP A 286 -12.12 0.90 -12.09
C ASP A 286 -12.72 0.81 -10.69
N CYS A 287 -12.32 1.72 -9.82
CA CYS A 287 -12.92 1.94 -8.51
C CYS A 287 -13.98 3.04 -8.63
N THR A 288 -15.25 2.68 -8.56
CA THR A 288 -16.37 3.63 -8.75
C THR A 288 -17.22 3.83 -7.50
N ALA A 289 -17.12 2.93 -6.55
CA ALA A 289 -17.88 2.98 -5.30
C ALA A 289 -17.34 4.07 -4.36
N THR A 290 -18.22 4.65 -3.57
CA THR A 290 -17.90 5.72 -2.61
C THR A 290 -18.40 5.42 -1.19
N GLU A 291 -19.05 4.28 -0.96
CA GLU A 291 -19.70 3.96 0.31
C GLU A 291 -18.68 3.89 1.45
N PHE A 292 -17.53 3.25 1.20
CA PHE A 292 -16.46 3.07 2.18
C PHE A 292 -15.32 4.07 2.04
N ASN A 293 -15.50 5.15 1.25
CA ASN A 293 -14.59 6.29 1.36
C ASN A 293 -14.62 6.81 2.81
N TYR A 294 -13.46 7.05 3.40
CA TYR A 294 -13.32 7.40 4.81
C TYR A 294 -14.27 8.52 5.26
N ALA A 295 -14.29 9.63 4.53
CA ALA A 295 -15.12 10.78 4.88
C ALA A 295 -16.61 10.44 4.95
N ARG A 296 -17.08 9.52 4.09
CA ARG A 296 -18.48 9.06 4.09
C ARG A 296 -18.74 8.05 5.19
N ALA A 297 -17.89 7.04 5.31
CA ALA A 297 -18.05 5.95 6.28
C ALA A 297 -18.04 6.48 7.72
N GLU A 298 -17.19 7.46 8.01
CA GLU A 298 -17.08 8.08 9.35
C GLU A 298 -18.07 9.25 9.57
N GLY A 299 -18.84 9.64 8.53
CA GLY A 299 -19.79 10.75 8.62
C GLY A 299 -19.13 12.13 8.72
N LEU A 300 -17.94 12.29 8.14
CA LEU A 300 -17.12 13.50 8.18
C LEU A 300 -17.18 14.33 6.90
N LEU A 301 -18.06 13.95 5.94
CA LEU A 301 -18.27 14.64 4.66
C LEU A 301 -19.47 15.59 4.72
N PHE A 302 -19.24 16.88 4.51
CA PHE A 302 -20.27 17.92 4.70
C PHE A 302 -20.52 18.76 3.44
N GLY A 303 -21.80 19.01 3.16
CA GLY A 303 -22.25 19.90 2.08
C GLY A 303 -22.32 21.38 2.48
N ASN A 304 -22.39 21.69 3.77
CA ASN A 304 -22.46 23.04 4.32
C ASN A 304 -22.18 23.03 5.83
N TYR A 305 -22.04 24.22 6.42
CA TYR A 305 -21.97 24.38 7.87
C TYR A 305 -23.38 24.29 8.49
N GLY A 306 -23.88 23.06 8.61
CA GLY A 306 -25.22 22.77 9.13
C GLY A 306 -25.20 22.21 10.56
N LYS A 307 -26.39 21.78 11.01
CA LYS A 307 -26.61 21.26 12.38
C LYS A 307 -25.85 19.97 12.69
N THR A 308 -25.38 19.26 11.67
CA THR A 308 -24.71 17.96 11.80
C THR A 308 -23.20 18.05 11.99
N ILE A 309 -22.58 19.17 11.58
CA ILE A 309 -21.12 19.30 11.60
C ILE A 309 -20.56 19.36 13.03
N LYS A 310 -21.17 20.16 13.89
CA LYS A 310 -20.72 20.29 15.30
C LYS A 310 -20.78 18.96 16.06
N PRO A 311 -21.91 18.21 16.07
CA PRO A 311 -21.96 16.90 16.69
C PRO A 311 -20.94 15.90 16.13
N ALA A 312 -20.66 15.95 14.82
CA ALA A 312 -19.65 15.08 14.19
C ALA A 312 -18.23 15.44 14.66
N ILE A 313 -17.89 16.73 14.72
CA ILE A 313 -16.61 17.20 15.27
C ILE A 313 -16.48 16.78 16.75
N GLU A 314 -17.51 17.01 17.58
CA GLU A 314 -17.52 16.60 18.99
C GLU A 314 -17.29 15.09 19.14
N LYS A 315 -17.97 14.28 18.30
CA LYS A 315 -17.79 12.82 18.29
C LYS A 315 -16.37 12.45 17.86
N GLY A 316 -15.89 12.99 16.75
CA GLY A 316 -14.56 12.70 16.21
C GLY A 316 -13.45 13.02 17.22
N ILE A 317 -13.48 14.21 17.83
CA ILE A 317 -12.53 14.59 18.90
C ILE A 317 -12.64 13.62 20.08
N THR A 318 -13.87 13.28 20.52
CA THR A 318 -14.09 12.42 21.68
C THR A 318 -13.58 11.00 21.45
N ASP A 319 -13.83 10.44 20.28
CA ASP A 319 -13.42 9.08 19.95
C ASP A 319 -11.89 9.00 19.75
N ASN A 320 -11.29 9.98 19.11
CA ASN A 320 -9.84 10.09 18.99
C ASN A 320 -9.16 10.26 20.35
N PHE A 321 -9.74 11.10 21.24
CA PHE A 321 -9.19 11.31 22.58
C PHE A 321 -9.16 10.04 23.43
N LYS A 322 -10.15 9.16 23.32
CA LYS A 322 -10.15 7.84 23.99
C LYS A 322 -8.97 6.97 23.57
N ASN A 323 -8.49 7.18 22.35
CA ASN A 323 -7.36 6.48 21.76
C ASN A 323 -6.04 7.25 21.88
N GLY A 324 -5.99 8.29 22.73
CA GLY A 324 -4.80 9.10 22.96
C GLY A 324 -4.46 10.09 21.83
N LYS A 325 -5.39 10.30 20.90
CA LYS A 325 -5.26 11.21 19.75
C LYS A 325 -6.04 12.50 20.00
N SER A 326 -5.55 13.62 19.47
CA SER A 326 -6.15 14.95 19.71
C SER A 326 -6.46 15.67 18.40
N TYR A 327 -7.08 15.01 17.43
CA TYR A 327 -7.42 15.65 16.17
C TYR A 327 -8.81 15.25 15.67
N VAL A 328 -9.32 16.01 14.70
CA VAL A 328 -10.50 15.67 13.91
C VAL A 328 -10.32 16.10 12.47
N GLU A 329 -10.81 15.29 11.56
CA GLU A 329 -10.80 15.53 10.12
C GLU A 329 -12.17 15.96 9.63
N ILE A 330 -12.21 16.88 8.67
CA ILE A 330 -13.44 17.40 8.06
C ILE A 330 -13.23 17.45 6.54
N PHE A 331 -14.18 16.91 5.82
CA PHE A 331 -14.19 16.90 4.36
C PHE A 331 -15.41 17.66 3.85
N ALA A 332 -15.22 18.45 2.81
CA ALA A 332 -16.31 19.15 2.16
C ALA A 332 -16.62 18.54 0.78
N VAL A 333 -17.88 18.57 0.38
CA VAL A 333 -18.31 17.98 -0.91
C VAL A 333 -17.90 18.81 -2.12
N SER A 334 -17.52 20.08 -1.91
CA SER A 334 -17.16 21.02 -2.98
C SER A 334 -16.34 22.19 -2.44
N GLU A 335 -15.73 22.96 -3.34
CA GLU A 335 -15.03 24.18 -3.01
C GLU A 335 -15.91 25.20 -2.27
N GLN A 336 -17.16 25.34 -2.68
CA GLN A 336 -18.10 26.25 -2.01
C GLN A 336 -18.39 25.81 -0.58
N SER A 337 -18.62 24.51 -0.36
CA SER A 337 -18.84 23.92 0.96
C SER A 337 -17.59 24.09 1.83
N TYR A 338 -16.41 23.85 1.27
CA TYR A 338 -15.14 24.04 1.94
C TYR A 338 -14.98 25.49 2.43
N LYS A 339 -15.17 26.49 1.56
CA LYS A 339 -15.06 27.91 1.94
C LYS A 339 -16.06 28.32 3.03
N GLU A 340 -17.28 27.83 2.95
CA GLU A 340 -18.30 28.09 3.97
C GLU A 340 -17.91 27.51 5.33
N ILE A 341 -17.50 26.23 5.33
CA ILE A 341 -17.11 25.49 6.56
C ILE A 341 -15.86 26.10 7.16
N TYR A 342 -14.85 26.37 6.35
CA TYR A 342 -13.60 27.01 6.77
C TYR A 342 -13.85 28.36 7.44
N LYS A 343 -14.66 29.22 6.81
CA LYS A 343 -15.03 30.53 7.38
C LYS A 343 -15.66 30.40 8.76
N LYS A 344 -16.44 29.36 9.01
CA LYS A 344 -17.13 29.15 10.29
C LYS A 344 -16.23 28.53 11.34
N LEU A 345 -15.46 27.53 10.96
CA LEU A 345 -14.60 26.81 11.91
C LEU A 345 -13.31 27.54 12.21
N VAL A 346 -12.69 28.18 11.20
CA VAL A 346 -11.40 28.83 11.32
C VAL A 346 -11.52 30.33 11.48
N ASP A 347 -12.07 31.06 10.47
CA ASP A 347 -12.10 32.53 10.51
C ASP A 347 -12.99 33.10 11.66
N SER A 348 -14.04 32.37 12.03
CA SER A 348 -14.94 32.75 13.13
C SER A 348 -14.65 31.99 14.42
N ASP A 349 -13.52 31.26 14.48
CA ASP A 349 -13.04 30.52 15.66
C ASP A 349 -14.02 29.46 16.20
N GLY A 350 -14.88 28.91 15.37
CA GLY A 350 -15.90 27.95 15.75
C GLY A 350 -15.34 26.65 16.32
N ILE A 351 -14.10 26.25 15.91
CA ILE A 351 -13.45 25.07 16.47
C ILE A 351 -13.06 25.26 17.93
N SER A 352 -12.60 26.45 18.33
CA SER A 352 -12.33 26.79 19.74
C SER A 352 -13.60 26.72 20.59
N GLU A 353 -14.73 27.22 20.09
CA GLU A 353 -16.01 27.13 20.81
C GLU A 353 -16.38 25.67 21.08
N ILE A 354 -16.24 24.79 20.07
CA ILE A 354 -16.51 23.36 20.20
C ILE A 354 -15.55 22.70 21.22
N ALA A 355 -14.27 23.02 21.15
CA ALA A 355 -13.26 22.48 22.08
C ALA A 355 -13.51 22.91 23.53
N ILE A 356 -13.91 24.17 23.75
CA ILE A 356 -14.27 24.70 25.07
C ILE A 356 -15.51 23.98 25.63
N GLU A 357 -16.55 23.77 24.83
CA GLU A 357 -17.73 23.03 25.24
C GLU A 357 -17.42 21.58 25.61
N LEU A 358 -16.60 20.90 24.79
CA LEU A 358 -16.14 19.54 25.04
C LEU A 358 -15.37 19.45 26.37
N ARG A 359 -14.48 20.40 26.61
CA ARG A 359 -13.74 20.49 27.89
C ARG A 359 -14.70 20.67 29.08
N GLY A 360 -15.74 21.45 28.91
CA GLY A 360 -16.80 21.63 29.95
C GLY A 360 -17.58 20.35 30.22
N LYS A 361 -17.81 19.53 29.17
CA LYS A 361 -18.51 18.24 29.27
C LYS A 361 -17.58 17.12 29.78
N ASN A 362 -16.27 17.20 29.50
CA ASN A 362 -15.28 16.17 29.84
C ASN A 362 -14.00 16.83 30.41
N GLY A 363 -13.94 16.91 31.75
CA GLY A 363 -12.87 17.60 32.48
C GLY A 363 -11.44 17.03 32.26
N ASN A 364 -11.31 15.87 31.62
CA ASN A 364 -10.01 15.30 31.26
C ASN A 364 -9.44 15.89 29.96
N MET A 365 -10.27 16.51 29.12
CA MET A 365 -9.84 17.19 27.91
C MET A 365 -9.32 18.59 28.26
N LYS A 366 -8.03 18.84 28.03
CA LYS A 366 -7.35 20.09 28.42
C LYS A 366 -6.84 20.89 27.21
N PHE A 367 -7.56 20.83 26.11
CA PHE A 367 -7.18 21.60 24.92
C PHE A 367 -7.25 23.11 25.21
N THR A 368 -6.19 23.82 24.81
CA THR A 368 -6.09 25.28 24.99
C THR A 368 -5.88 26.01 23.66
N GLN A 369 -5.47 25.31 22.64
CA GLN A 369 -5.22 25.83 21.30
C GLN A 369 -5.41 24.72 20.27
N TYR A 370 -5.44 25.09 18.99
CA TYR A 370 -5.47 24.16 17.87
C TYR A 370 -4.57 24.63 16.74
N GLN A 371 -4.16 23.67 15.93
CA GLN A 371 -3.52 23.90 14.64
C GLN A 371 -4.45 23.38 13.55
N THR A 372 -4.50 24.09 12.41
CA THR A 372 -5.28 23.69 11.25
C THR A 372 -4.35 23.28 10.14
N PHE A 373 -4.58 22.10 9.58
CA PHE A 373 -3.96 21.64 8.35
C PHE A 373 -5.04 21.55 7.28
N GLU A 374 -4.70 21.94 6.05
CA GLU A 374 -5.68 22.00 4.97
C GLU A 374 -5.09 21.48 3.66
N ASN A 375 -5.95 20.81 2.89
CA ASN A 375 -5.72 20.55 1.48
C ASN A 375 -6.92 21.12 0.71
N LYS A 376 -6.68 22.26 0.03
CA LYS A 376 -7.75 23.01 -0.69
C LYS A 376 -8.22 22.28 -1.93
N GLU A 377 -7.36 21.52 -2.58
CA GLU A 377 -7.68 20.78 -3.80
C GLU A 377 -8.62 19.61 -3.48
N MET A 378 -8.41 18.97 -2.34
CA MET A 378 -9.25 17.87 -1.85
C MET A 378 -10.37 18.32 -0.89
N TYR A 379 -10.54 19.62 -0.66
CA TYR A 379 -11.57 20.21 0.22
C TYR A 379 -11.50 19.67 1.65
N TYR A 380 -10.28 19.51 2.16
CA TYR A 380 -9.98 18.89 3.44
C TYR A 380 -9.43 19.89 4.45
N MET A 381 -9.78 19.66 5.72
CA MET A 381 -9.16 20.31 6.84
C MET A 381 -9.06 19.35 8.03
N GLN A 382 -7.95 19.44 8.76
CA GLN A 382 -7.73 18.72 10.00
C GLN A 382 -7.42 19.71 11.10
N PHE A 383 -8.04 19.52 12.25
CA PHE A 383 -7.81 20.31 13.46
C PHE A 383 -7.10 19.45 14.49
N VAL A 384 -5.88 19.82 14.84
CA VAL A 384 -5.08 19.18 15.89
C VAL A 384 -5.17 20.02 17.14
N LEU A 385 -5.67 19.45 18.22
CA LEU A 385 -5.96 20.10 19.50
C LEU A 385 -4.82 19.84 20.49
N SER A 386 -4.32 20.87 21.18
CA SER A 386 -3.21 20.78 22.13
C SER A 386 -3.46 21.59 23.42
#